data_4551f115bff1f402468ba84c648cbee4
#
_entry.id   4551f115bff1f402468ba84c648cbee4
#
_cell.length_a   1.000
_cell.length_b   1.000
_cell.length_c   1.000
_cell.angle_alpha   90.00
_cell.angle_beta   90.00
_cell.angle_gamma   90.00
#
_symmetry.space_group_name_H-M   'P 1'
#
loop_
_entity.id
_entity.type
_entity.pdbx_description
1 polymer ?
#
loop_
_entity_poly.entity_id
_entity_poly.type
_entity_poly.pdbx_seq_one_letter_code
_entity_poly.pdbx_strand_id
1 'polypeptide(L)'
;MRRAPPLATVVPFPVVEAAWRLALVPGLLAAVTLPFAPPVGIGFAALTIGVLWFHRDPTRTPPGPDRAVVSPADGTVQVVSEEGTRLRVGVFMNVTDVHVNRAPIAGTVREVRHRPGANRPAFTKESDRNEQVVIDLGAYEVIVIAGWFARRIHPHVEAGDDLERGDRVGHVSFGSRADVVLPAAVDREDLLVAAGDDVRAGETIVAELPTKAEESPDDEESPDDEESPDD
;
A
#
# COMPACT_ATOMS: atom_id res chain seq x y z
N MET A 1 15.37 -12.25 1.51
CA MET A 1 16.21 -11.13 1.98
C MET A 1 17.02 -10.57 0.80
N ARG A 2 16.50 -9.61 0.04
CA ARG A 2 17.24 -8.97 -1.05
C ARG A 2 18.17 -7.92 -0.47
N ARG A 3 19.48 -8.05 -0.71
CA ARG A 3 20.49 -7.10 -0.25
C ARG A 3 20.22 -5.73 -0.89
N ALA A 4 20.21 -4.67 -0.09
CA ALA A 4 20.21 -3.30 -0.59
C ALA A 4 21.38 -3.08 -1.55
N PRO A 5 21.20 -2.36 -2.66
CA PRO A 5 22.27 -2.09 -3.60
C PRO A 5 23.38 -1.23 -2.96
N PRO A 6 24.65 -1.39 -3.36
CA PRO A 6 25.80 -0.72 -2.75
C PRO A 6 25.83 0.81 -2.89
N LEU A 7 24.87 1.42 -3.60
CA LEU A 7 24.76 2.88 -3.80
C LEU A 7 23.92 3.61 -2.71
N ALA A 8 23.44 2.89 -1.70
CA ALA A 8 22.64 3.47 -0.60
C ALA A 8 23.33 4.58 0.21
N THR A 9 24.62 4.83 -0.03
CA THR A 9 25.43 5.83 0.69
C THR A 9 25.41 7.23 0.06
N VAL A 10 24.84 7.39 -1.14
CA VAL A 10 24.87 8.65 -1.89
C VAL A 10 23.76 9.63 -1.48
N VAL A 11 22.66 9.12 -0.97
CA VAL A 11 21.52 9.92 -0.46
C VAL A 11 21.22 9.56 0.98
N PRO A 12 20.76 10.53 1.81
CA PRO A 12 20.52 10.30 3.24
C PRO A 12 19.23 9.48 3.54
N PHE A 13 18.60 8.90 2.53
CA PHE A 13 17.36 8.13 2.67
C PHE A 13 17.33 6.96 1.66
N PRO A 14 16.66 5.85 1.98
CA PRO A 14 16.44 4.75 1.05
C PRO A 14 15.58 5.20 -0.14
N VAL A 15 15.84 4.64 -1.32
CA VAL A 15 15.09 4.89 -2.56
C VAL A 15 14.76 3.58 -3.26
N VAL A 16 13.68 3.57 -4.02
CA VAL A 16 13.32 2.45 -4.88
C VAL A 16 14.43 2.21 -5.92
N GLU A 17 14.77 0.96 -6.20
CA GLU A 17 15.88 0.61 -7.13
C GLU A 17 15.73 1.29 -8.49
N ALA A 18 14.51 1.38 -9.03
CA ALA A 18 14.23 2.04 -10.29
C ALA A 18 14.62 3.54 -10.31
N ALA A 19 14.67 4.21 -9.15
CA ALA A 19 15.00 5.63 -9.04
C ALA A 19 16.42 5.93 -9.55
N TRP A 20 17.37 5.03 -9.31
CA TRP A 20 18.75 5.22 -9.76
C TRP A 20 18.86 5.27 -11.28
N ARG A 21 18.08 4.45 -11.98
CA ARG A 21 18.04 4.47 -13.46
C ARG A 21 17.47 5.77 -14.00
N LEU A 22 16.42 6.29 -13.35
CA LEU A 22 15.79 7.56 -13.72
C LEU A 22 16.69 8.76 -13.41
N ALA A 23 17.44 8.72 -12.31
CA ALA A 23 18.35 9.76 -11.88
C ALA A 23 19.66 9.80 -12.68
N LEU A 24 20.04 8.70 -13.37
CA LEU A 24 21.31 8.58 -14.06
C LEU A 24 21.48 9.63 -15.16
N VAL A 25 20.47 9.81 -16.01
CA VAL A 25 20.56 10.74 -17.16
C VAL A 25 20.67 12.18 -16.67
N PRO A 26 19.78 12.72 -15.83
CA PRO A 26 19.94 14.09 -15.34
C PRO A 26 21.21 14.25 -14.50
N GLY A 27 21.66 13.23 -13.76
CA GLY A 27 22.90 13.28 -13.00
C GLY A 27 24.16 13.40 -13.90
N LEU A 28 24.21 12.66 -14.99
CA LEU A 28 25.29 12.78 -15.98
C LEU A 28 25.26 14.15 -16.68
N LEU A 29 24.07 14.63 -17.04
CA LEU A 29 23.92 15.97 -17.62
C LEU A 29 24.38 17.06 -16.64
N ALA A 30 24.05 16.92 -15.37
CA ALA A 30 24.56 17.84 -14.33
C ALA A 30 26.09 17.83 -14.27
N ALA A 31 26.71 16.65 -14.21
CA ALA A 31 28.17 16.51 -14.14
C ALA A 31 28.88 17.12 -15.37
N VAL A 32 28.33 16.93 -16.57
CA VAL A 32 28.90 17.45 -17.81
C VAL A 32 28.69 18.95 -17.95
N THR A 33 27.52 19.47 -17.61
CA THR A 33 27.19 20.89 -17.85
C THR A 33 27.68 21.83 -16.75
N LEU A 34 27.85 21.35 -15.52
CA LEU A 34 28.22 22.17 -14.37
C LEU A 34 29.51 22.99 -14.59
N PRO A 35 30.61 22.45 -15.19
CA PRO A 35 31.85 23.20 -15.43
C PRO A 35 31.72 24.29 -16.50
N PHE A 36 30.83 24.14 -17.48
CA PHE A 36 30.72 25.02 -18.65
C PHE A 36 29.54 25.97 -18.60
N ALA A 37 28.45 25.54 -17.98
CA ALA A 37 27.19 26.29 -17.84
C ALA A 37 26.58 26.04 -16.45
N PRO A 38 27.15 26.63 -15.38
CA PRO A 38 26.74 26.32 -14.00
C PRO A 38 25.23 26.40 -13.74
N PRO A 39 24.46 27.40 -14.22
CA PRO A 39 23.02 27.45 -14.00
C PRO A 39 22.28 26.22 -14.56
N VAL A 40 22.69 25.73 -15.73
CA VAL A 40 22.11 24.55 -16.37
C VAL A 40 22.49 23.28 -15.58
N GLY A 41 23.76 23.17 -15.17
CA GLY A 41 24.24 22.06 -14.34
C GLY A 41 23.52 21.99 -12.99
N ILE A 42 23.28 23.13 -12.34
CA ILE A 42 22.50 23.21 -11.10
C ILE A 42 21.06 22.75 -11.34
N GLY A 43 20.44 23.15 -12.46
CA GLY A 43 19.09 22.71 -12.83
C GLY A 43 19.00 21.18 -12.96
N PHE A 44 19.95 20.55 -13.63
CA PHE A 44 19.99 19.07 -13.75
C PHE A 44 20.30 18.39 -12.41
N ALA A 45 21.16 18.98 -11.58
CA ALA A 45 21.42 18.47 -10.23
C ALA A 45 20.16 18.51 -9.35
N ALA A 46 19.43 19.63 -9.39
CA ALA A 46 18.15 19.77 -8.69
C ALA A 46 17.12 18.74 -9.18
N LEU A 47 17.03 18.52 -10.50
CA LEU A 47 16.16 17.48 -11.07
C LEU A 47 16.56 16.07 -10.59
N THR A 48 17.85 15.77 -10.54
CA THR A 48 18.36 14.48 -10.03
C THR A 48 17.94 14.24 -8.58
N ILE A 49 18.12 15.26 -7.72
CA ILE A 49 17.71 15.23 -6.31
C ILE A 49 16.20 15.06 -6.21
N GLY A 50 15.43 15.79 -7.01
CA GLY A 50 13.96 15.69 -7.04
C GLY A 50 13.48 14.29 -7.42
N VAL A 51 14.09 13.66 -8.42
CA VAL A 51 13.78 12.27 -8.82
C VAL A 51 14.06 11.30 -7.68
N LEU A 52 15.22 11.39 -7.04
CA LEU A 52 15.56 10.51 -5.92
C LEU A 52 14.65 10.75 -4.72
N TRP A 53 14.33 11.99 -4.40
CA TRP A 53 13.43 12.35 -3.31
C TRP A 53 12.00 11.84 -3.54
N PHE A 54 11.50 11.98 -4.76
CA PHE A 54 10.17 11.48 -5.12
C PHE A 54 10.06 9.96 -4.92
N HIS A 55 11.11 9.22 -5.30
CA HIS A 55 11.16 7.76 -5.18
C HIS A 55 11.73 7.27 -3.83
N ARG A 56 11.68 8.11 -2.80
CA ARG A 56 12.13 7.70 -1.46
C ARG A 56 11.28 6.56 -0.92
N ASP A 57 11.92 5.68 -0.18
CA ASP A 57 11.31 4.49 0.42
C ASP A 57 11.75 4.39 1.90
N PRO A 58 11.16 5.19 2.80
CA PRO A 58 11.55 5.21 4.20
C PRO A 58 11.26 3.85 4.87
N THR A 59 12.13 3.47 5.80
CA THR A 59 11.86 2.33 6.68
C THR A 59 10.69 2.68 7.59
N ARG A 60 9.73 1.78 7.72
CA ARG A 60 8.52 1.94 8.52
C ARG A 60 8.34 0.74 9.44
N THR A 61 7.80 0.99 10.63
CA THR A 61 7.47 -0.06 11.61
C THR A 61 5.98 0.07 11.92
N PRO A 62 5.18 -0.94 11.57
CA PRO A 62 3.75 -0.91 11.84
C PRO A 62 3.46 -0.86 13.34
N PRO A 63 2.61 0.06 13.80
CA PRO A 63 2.23 0.18 15.20
C PRO A 63 1.09 -0.77 15.57
N GLY A 64 0.85 -0.91 16.87
CA GLY A 64 -0.30 -1.61 17.41
C GLY A 64 -0.22 -3.14 17.35
N PRO A 65 -1.30 -3.82 17.76
CA PRO A 65 -1.38 -5.27 17.78
C PRO A 65 -1.48 -5.87 16.38
N ASP A 66 -1.30 -7.18 16.24
CA ASP A 66 -1.35 -7.88 14.94
C ASP A 66 -2.70 -7.74 14.23
N ARG A 67 -3.78 -7.49 14.99
CA ARG A 67 -5.12 -7.22 14.45
C ARG A 67 -5.27 -5.81 13.84
N ALA A 68 -4.32 -4.90 14.05
CA ALA A 68 -4.39 -3.57 13.46
C ALA A 68 -4.14 -3.62 11.95
N VAL A 69 -5.03 -2.99 11.18
CA VAL A 69 -4.91 -2.82 9.74
C VAL A 69 -4.25 -1.48 9.48
N VAL A 70 -3.10 -1.45 8.82
CA VAL A 70 -2.39 -0.20 8.53
C VAL A 70 -2.70 0.32 7.13
N SER A 71 -2.52 1.62 6.92
CA SER A 71 -2.73 2.25 5.62
C SER A 71 -1.84 1.64 4.52
N PRO A 72 -2.38 1.36 3.32
CA PRO A 72 -1.61 0.87 2.19
C PRO A 72 -0.74 1.94 1.54
N ALA A 73 -1.00 3.24 1.80
CA ALA A 73 -0.31 4.35 1.14
C ALA A 73 -0.16 5.56 2.06
N ASP A 74 0.78 6.46 1.71
CA ASP A 74 0.80 7.83 2.23
C ASP A 74 -0.23 8.67 1.47
N GLY A 75 -0.83 9.63 2.13
CA GLY A 75 -1.74 10.60 1.49
C GLY A 75 -3.01 10.84 2.27
N THR A 76 -4.07 11.23 1.56
CA THR A 76 -5.36 11.58 2.16
C THR A 76 -6.40 10.50 1.82
N VAL A 77 -7.16 10.06 2.80
CA VAL A 77 -8.30 9.14 2.62
C VAL A 77 -9.37 9.84 1.79
N GLN A 78 -9.67 9.33 0.60
CA GLN A 78 -10.70 9.90 -0.28
C GLN A 78 -11.92 9.01 -0.45
N VAL A 79 -11.75 7.71 -0.29
CA VAL A 79 -12.82 6.74 -0.49
C VAL A 79 -12.99 5.95 0.80
N VAL A 80 -14.21 5.97 1.32
CA VAL A 80 -14.70 5.03 2.34
C VAL A 80 -16.06 4.56 1.82
N SER A 81 -16.12 3.36 1.26
CA SER A 81 -17.32 2.84 0.60
C SER A 81 -17.50 1.35 0.84
N GLU A 82 -18.68 0.88 0.56
CA GLU A 82 -18.99 -0.56 0.56
C GLU A 82 -18.73 -1.14 -0.84
N GLU A 83 -18.08 -2.28 -0.88
CA GLU A 83 -17.84 -3.09 -2.07
C GLU A 83 -18.42 -4.51 -1.83
N GLY A 84 -19.67 -4.69 -2.20
CA GLY A 84 -20.45 -5.86 -1.78
C GLY A 84 -20.68 -5.87 -0.27
N THR A 85 -20.19 -6.90 0.41
CA THR A 85 -20.25 -7.05 1.87
C THR A 85 -18.98 -6.57 2.57
N ARG A 86 -18.04 -5.96 1.85
CA ARG A 86 -16.72 -5.54 2.35
C ARG A 86 -16.59 -4.04 2.31
N LEU A 87 -15.80 -3.49 3.21
CA LEU A 87 -15.46 -2.07 3.21
C LEU A 87 -14.20 -1.82 2.38
N ARG A 88 -14.19 -0.70 1.67
CA ARG A 88 -13.07 -0.21 0.88
C ARG A 88 -12.62 1.15 1.41
N VAL A 89 -11.33 1.24 1.71
CA VAL A 89 -10.67 2.50 2.09
C VAL A 89 -9.65 2.83 1.02
N GLY A 90 -9.81 3.99 0.38
CA GLY A 90 -8.94 4.45 -0.71
C GLY A 90 -8.16 5.70 -0.31
N VAL A 91 -6.84 5.66 -0.49
CA VAL A 91 -5.89 6.71 -0.13
C VAL A 91 -5.31 7.32 -1.40
N PHE A 92 -5.51 8.61 -1.60
CA PHE A 92 -4.93 9.37 -2.70
C PHE A 92 -3.55 9.90 -2.31
N MET A 93 -2.56 9.64 -3.16
CA MET A 93 -1.17 10.07 -2.98
C MET A 93 -0.91 11.34 -3.79
N ASN A 94 -0.57 12.44 -3.10
CA ASN A 94 -0.10 13.68 -3.71
C ASN A 94 1.36 13.54 -4.20
N VAL A 95 1.82 14.50 -5.00
CA VAL A 95 3.20 14.52 -5.54
C VAL A 95 4.25 14.50 -4.42
N THR A 96 3.94 15.06 -3.26
CA THR A 96 4.85 15.11 -2.12
C THR A 96 4.87 13.86 -1.25
N ASP A 97 3.92 12.96 -1.45
CA ASP A 97 3.78 11.74 -0.65
C ASP A 97 4.79 10.66 -1.07
N VAL A 98 4.97 9.65 -0.23
CA VAL A 98 5.75 8.47 -0.58
C VAL A 98 4.88 7.57 -1.46
N HIS A 99 5.41 7.20 -2.63
CA HIS A 99 4.67 6.41 -3.62
C HIS A 99 4.98 4.90 -3.54
N VAL A 100 5.46 4.43 -2.40
CA VAL A 100 5.64 3.01 -2.10
C VAL A 100 4.46 2.51 -1.29
N ASN A 101 3.75 1.53 -1.83
CA ASN A 101 2.58 0.92 -1.22
C ASN A 101 2.99 -0.25 -0.33
N ARG A 102 2.23 -0.48 0.74
CA ARG A 102 2.54 -1.46 1.77
C ARG A 102 1.37 -2.38 2.08
N ALA A 103 1.68 -3.60 2.56
CA ALA A 103 0.70 -4.57 3.00
C ALA A 103 -0.02 -4.07 4.27
N PRO A 104 -1.36 -3.89 4.23
CA PRO A 104 -2.12 -3.46 5.40
C PRO A 104 -2.17 -4.48 6.54
N ILE A 105 -2.14 -5.76 6.19
CA ILE A 105 -2.25 -6.92 7.07
C ILE A 105 -1.25 -7.96 6.56
N ALA A 106 -0.77 -8.85 7.42
CA ALA A 106 0.02 -10.01 7.01
C ALA A 106 -0.82 -11.00 6.20
N GLY A 107 -0.19 -11.71 5.26
CA GLY A 107 -0.88 -12.72 4.45
C GLY A 107 -0.07 -13.21 3.28
N THR A 108 -0.54 -14.29 2.65
CA THR A 108 0.08 -14.86 1.45
C THR A 108 -0.61 -14.32 0.20
N VAL A 109 0.16 -13.82 -0.75
CA VAL A 109 -0.34 -13.34 -2.05
C VAL A 109 -0.89 -14.52 -2.85
N ARG A 110 -2.18 -14.49 -3.17
CA ARG A 110 -2.85 -15.51 -3.99
C ARG A 110 -2.68 -15.22 -5.47
N GLU A 111 -2.85 -13.96 -5.84
CA GLU A 111 -2.80 -13.53 -7.24
C GLU A 111 -2.42 -12.05 -7.34
N VAL A 112 -1.70 -11.71 -8.42
CA VAL A 112 -1.44 -10.33 -8.84
C VAL A 112 -2.04 -10.14 -10.22
N ARG A 113 -3.12 -9.36 -10.33
CA ARG A 113 -3.86 -9.11 -11.57
C ARG A 113 -3.63 -7.69 -12.07
N HIS A 114 -3.14 -7.57 -13.29
CA HIS A 114 -3.08 -6.30 -13.98
C HIS A 114 -4.37 -6.08 -14.79
N ARG A 115 -5.05 -4.97 -14.53
CA ARG A 115 -6.25 -4.54 -15.25
C ARG A 115 -5.90 -3.29 -16.07
N PRO A 116 -5.77 -3.39 -17.39
CA PRO A 116 -5.55 -2.22 -18.25
C PRO A 116 -6.77 -1.30 -18.18
N GLY A 117 -6.52 0.01 -18.25
CA GLY A 117 -7.58 1.00 -18.12
C GLY A 117 -7.23 2.36 -18.70
N ALA A 118 -8.03 3.37 -18.37
CA ALA A 118 -7.81 4.76 -18.73
C ALA A 118 -6.72 5.40 -17.85
N ASN A 119 -6.32 6.62 -18.20
CA ASN A 119 -5.44 7.47 -17.41
C ASN A 119 -6.18 8.75 -17.03
N ARG A 120 -7.09 8.65 -16.06
CA ARG A 120 -7.82 9.80 -15.51
C ARG A 120 -7.23 10.25 -14.19
N PRO A 121 -7.48 11.48 -13.72
CA PRO A 121 -7.03 11.89 -12.39
C PRO A 121 -7.53 10.91 -11.32
N ALA A 122 -6.63 10.43 -10.45
CA ALA A 122 -6.95 9.39 -9.47
C ALA A 122 -7.88 9.86 -8.34
N PHE A 123 -8.06 11.18 -8.20
CA PHE A 123 -8.99 11.79 -7.24
C PHE A 123 -10.45 11.89 -7.75
N THR A 124 -10.74 11.45 -8.98
CA THR A 124 -12.12 11.46 -9.52
C THR A 124 -12.80 10.11 -9.31
N LYS A 125 -14.16 10.12 -9.27
CA LYS A 125 -14.96 8.88 -9.16
C LYS A 125 -14.74 7.94 -10.36
N GLU A 126 -14.33 8.48 -11.50
CA GLU A 126 -14.04 7.69 -12.70
C GLU A 126 -12.67 7.01 -12.66
N SER A 127 -11.86 7.25 -11.63
CA SER A 127 -10.54 6.62 -11.47
C SER A 127 -10.60 5.09 -11.33
N ASP A 128 -11.74 4.54 -10.95
CA ASP A 128 -11.95 3.08 -10.90
C ASP A 128 -11.88 2.41 -12.30
N ARG A 129 -11.90 3.21 -13.38
CA ARG A 129 -11.69 2.76 -14.76
C ARG A 129 -10.23 2.92 -15.24
N ASN A 130 -9.34 3.41 -14.38
CA ASN A 130 -7.92 3.56 -14.70
C ASN A 130 -7.21 2.21 -14.70
N GLU A 131 -5.97 2.20 -15.21
CA GLU A 131 -5.07 1.08 -15.06
C GLU A 131 -4.91 0.73 -13.57
N GLN A 132 -5.03 -0.54 -13.23
CA GLN A 132 -4.98 -1.06 -11.86
C GLN A 132 -4.11 -2.30 -11.77
N VAL A 133 -3.47 -2.46 -10.62
CA VAL A 133 -2.93 -3.74 -10.18
C VAL A 133 -3.67 -4.14 -8.91
N VAL A 134 -4.32 -5.29 -8.95
CA VAL A 134 -5.01 -5.90 -7.82
C VAL A 134 -4.12 -6.99 -7.26
N ILE A 135 -3.75 -6.86 -6.00
CA ILE A 135 -2.99 -7.84 -5.22
C ILE A 135 -3.98 -8.50 -4.27
N ASP A 136 -4.32 -9.75 -4.57
CA ASP A 136 -5.29 -10.54 -3.81
C ASP A 136 -4.55 -11.39 -2.77
N LEU A 137 -4.88 -11.20 -1.50
CA LEU A 137 -4.35 -11.98 -0.38
C LEU A 137 -5.44 -12.87 0.26
N GLY A 138 -6.56 -13.04 -0.43
CA GLY A 138 -7.68 -13.90 -0.02
C GLY A 138 -8.62 -13.25 0.97
N ALA A 139 -8.19 -12.92 2.16
CA ALA A 139 -9.02 -12.23 3.15
C ALA A 139 -9.24 -10.76 2.77
N TYR A 140 -8.27 -10.14 2.12
CA TYR A 140 -8.30 -8.73 1.71
C TYR A 140 -7.61 -8.53 0.36
N GLU A 141 -7.80 -7.37 -0.24
CA GLU A 141 -7.14 -6.98 -1.49
C GLU A 141 -6.48 -5.61 -1.35
N VAL A 142 -5.33 -5.43 -2.00
CA VAL A 142 -4.73 -4.11 -2.22
C VAL A 142 -4.86 -3.77 -3.70
N ILE A 143 -5.49 -2.62 -4.00
CA ILE A 143 -5.70 -2.17 -5.37
C ILE A 143 -4.90 -0.89 -5.58
N VAL A 144 -3.85 -0.97 -6.39
CA VAL A 144 -3.07 0.22 -6.78
C VAL A 144 -3.62 0.74 -8.10
N ILE A 145 -3.99 2.02 -8.13
CA ILE A 145 -4.68 2.67 -9.25
C ILE A 145 -3.80 3.77 -9.80
N ALA A 146 -3.46 3.68 -11.07
CA ALA A 146 -2.68 4.71 -11.76
C ALA A 146 -3.51 6.00 -11.93
N GLY A 147 -2.86 7.15 -11.75
CA GLY A 147 -3.45 8.46 -12.03
C GLY A 147 -3.09 8.97 -13.43
N TRP A 148 -3.41 10.23 -13.69
CA TRP A 148 -3.22 10.85 -15.01
C TRP A 148 -1.78 10.79 -15.52
N PHE A 149 -0.79 10.99 -14.63
CA PHE A 149 0.63 10.98 -14.98
C PHE A 149 1.30 9.63 -14.70
N ALA A 150 0.65 8.75 -13.95
CA ALA A 150 1.15 7.42 -13.66
C ALA A 150 0.97 6.52 -14.89
N ARG A 151 2.07 6.15 -15.52
CA ARG A 151 2.04 5.30 -16.72
C ARG A 151 2.30 3.83 -16.43
N ARG A 152 2.76 3.48 -15.23
CA ARG A 152 3.06 2.11 -14.84
C ARG A 152 2.94 1.94 -13.33
N ILE A 153 2.29 0.88 -12.95
CA ILE A 153 2.29 0.34 -11.59
C ILE A 153 3.32 -0.78 -11.56
N HIS A 154 4.19 -0.77 -10.57
CA HIS A 154 5.24 -1.76 -10.41
C HIS A 154 4.98 -2.59 -9.15
N PRO A 155 4.32 -3.77 -9.26
CA PRO A 155 4.21 -4.68 -8.13
C PRO A 155 5.60 -5.21 -7.76
N HIS A 156 5.85 -5.38 -6.46
CA HIS A 156 7.08 -5.96 -5.91
C HIS A 156 6.87 -7.38 -5.42
N VAL A 157 5.67 -7.89 -5.61
CA VAL A 157 5.21 -9.18 -5.12
C VAL A 157 4.63 -10.02 -6.25
N GLU A 158 4.68 -11.33 -6.06
CA GLU A 158 4.10 -12.31 -6.96
C GLU A 158 3.30 -13.36 -6.17
N ALA A 159 2.49 -14.15 -6.87
CA ALA A 159 1.69 -15.20 -6.23
C ALA A 159 2.59 -16.19 -5.48
N GLY A 160 2.25 -16.49 -4.23
CA GLY A 160 3.00 -17.33 -3.31
C GLY A 160 3.92 -16.59 -2.36
N ASP A 161 4.09 -15.27 -2.50
CA ASP A 161 4.89 -14.48 -1.54
C ASP A 161 4.13 -14.35 -0.21
N ASP A 162 4.85 -14.58 0.90
CA ASP A 162 4.36 -14.31 2.25
C ASP A 162 4.75 -12.90 2.66
N LEU A 163 3.78 -12.11 3.08
CA LEU A 163 3.96 -10.72 3.48
C LEU A 163 3.70 -10.54 4.96
N GLU A 164 4.57 -9.80 5.62
CA GLU A 164 4.31 -9.23 6.92
C GLU A 164 3.54 -7.90 6.78
N ARG A 165 2.85 -7.48 7.83
CA ARG A 165 2.20 -6.18 7.88
C ARG A 165 3.23 -5.07 7.73
N GLY A 166 3.00 -4.15 6.78
CA GLY A 166 3.93 -3.07 6.44
C GLY A 166 4.97 -3.41 5.37
N ASP A 167 5.01 -4.64 4.86
CA ASP A 167 5.88 -5.01 3.75
C ASP A 167 5.53 -4.26 2.47
N ARG A 168 6.52 -4.07 1.61
CA ARG A 168 6.37 -3.38 0.33
C ARG A 168 5.65 -4.25 -0.68
N VAL A 169 4.50 -3.78 -1.16
CA VAL A 169 3.72 -4.51 -2.18
C VAL A 169 3.93 -3.96 -3.59
N GLY A 170 4.39 -2.72 -3.72
CA GLY A 170 4.66 -2.11 -5.01
C GLY A 170 4.96 -0.63 -4.92
N HIS A 171 5.18 0.00 -6.08
CA HIS A 171 5.25 1.45 -6.19
C HIS A 171 4.55 1.92 -7.46
N VAL A 172 4.09 3.15 -7.46
CA VAL A 172 3.44 3.81 -8.58
C VAL A 172 3.91 5.25 -8.66
N SER A 173 3.92 5.86 -9.85
CA SER A 173 4.36 7.25 -10.03
C SER A 173 3.16 8.20 -10.09
N PHE A 174 3.34 9.42 -9.58
CA PHE A 174 2.50 10.63 -9.69
C PHE A 174 0.97 10.51 -9.69
N GLY A 175 0.36 11.05 -8.62
CA GLY A 175 -1.07 11.30 -8.55
C GLY A 175 -1.92 10.05 -8.65
N SER A 176 -1.59 9.05 -7.88
CA SER A 176 -2.17 7.71 -7.84
C SER A 176 -3.01 7.50 -6.59
N ARG A 177 -3.74 6.39 -6.54
CA ARG A 177 -4.54 5.98 -5.38
C ARG A 177 -4.21 4.52 -5.04
N ALA A 178 -4.14 4.22 -3.76
CA ALA A 178 -4.09 2.83 -3.32
C ALA A 178 -5.26 2.57 -2.38
N ASP A 179 -5.99 1.51 -2.67
CA ASP A 179 -7.16 1.11 -1.91
C ASP A 179 -6.87 -0.21 -1.20
N VAL A 180 -7.45 -0.38 -0.02
CA VAL A 180 -7.59 -1.67 0.63
C VAL A 180 -9.07 -2.04 0.66
N VAL A 181 -9.38 -3.24 0.16
CA VAL A 181 -10.69 -3.88 0.36
C VAL A 181 -10.52 -4.78 1.58
N LEU A 182 -11.11 -4.37 2.68
CA LEU A 182 -10.95 -4.98 3.99
C LEU A 182 -11.56 -6.39 4.06
N PRO A 183 -11.13 -7.23 5.00
CA PRO A 183 -11.80 -8.51 5.28
C PRO A 183 -13.30 -8.29 5.57
N ALA A 184 -14.14 -9.25 5.19
CA ALA A 184 -15.58 -9.17 5.39
C ALA A 184 -16.02 -9.12 6.87
N ALA A 185 -15.12 -9.45 7.78
CA ALA A 185 -15.36 -9.38 9.21
C ALA A 185 -15.18 -7.98 9.80
N VAL A 186 -14.67 -7.01 9.00
CA VAL A 186 -14.46 -5.61 9.45
C VAL A 186 -15.72 -4.82 9.13
N ASP A 187 -16.37 -4.31 10.17
CA ASP A 187 -17.53 -3.44 10.06
C ASP A 187 -17.14 -1.96 10.08
N ARG A 188 -18.10 -1.08 9.79
CA ARG A 188 -17.88 0.37 9.77
C ARG A 188 -17.45 0.93 11.13
N GLU A 189 -17.84 0.28 12.22
CA GLU A 189 -17.48 0.67 13.59
C GLU A 189 -16.00 0.38 13.91
N ASP A 190 -15.39 -0.56 13.18
CA ASP A 190 -13.98 -0.91 13.31
C ASP A 190 -13.04 0.05 12.56
N LEU A 191 -13.60 0.95 11.74
CA LEU A 191 -12.82 1.94 11.00
C LEU A 191 -12.34 3.05 11.94
N LEU A 192 -11.05 3.37 11.86
CA LEU A 192 -10.40 4.40 12.67
C LEU A 192 -10.07 5.66 11.86
N VAL A 193 -10.50 5.70 10.60
CA VAL A 193 -10.28 6.83 9.68
C VAL A 193 -11.55 7.19 8.94
N ALA A 194 -11.63 8.46 8.52
CA ALA A 194 -12.71 9.01 7.72
C ALA A 194 -12.15 9.67 6.44
N ALA A 195 -13.04 9.96 5.49
CA ALA A 195 -12.66 10.73 4.31
C ALA A 195 -12.16 12.12 4.71
N GLY A 196 -10.98 12.50 4.23
CA GLY A 196 -10.27 13.74 4.56
C GLY A 196 -9.09 13.56 5.52
N ASP A 197 -8.95 12.42 6.16
CA ASP A 197 -7.84 12.16 7.09
C ASP A 197 -6.53 11.91 6.32
N ASP A 198 -5.43 12.46 6.85
CA ASP A 198 -4.09 12.19 6.34
C ASP A 198 -3.52 10.93 7.01
N VAL A 199 -2.98 10.05 6.18
CA VAL A 199 -2.45 8.74 6.60
C VAL A 199 -1.06 8.47 6.04
N ARG A 200 -0.34 7.54 6.69
CA ARG A 200 0.98 7.08 6.28
C ARG A 200 1.00 5.57 6.11
N ALA A 201 1.51 5.12 4.96
CA ALA A 201 1.66 3.71 4.63
C ALA A 201 2.41 2.94 5.71
N GLY A 202 1.83 1.86 6.20
CA GLY A 202 2.44 1.01 7.21
C GLY A 202 2.54 1.60 8.61
N GLU A 203 2.08 2.85 8.84
CA GLU A 203 2.18 3.52 10.15
C GLU A 203 0.82 3.98 10.71
N THR A 204 -0.10 4.46 9.88
CA THR A 204 -1.43 4.85 10.35
C THR A 204 -2.35 3.64 10.40
N ILE A 205 -2.95 3.36 11.56
CA ILE A 205 -3.97 2.32 11.69
C ILE A 205 -5.26 2.86 11.08
N VAL A 206 -5.83 2.15 10.11
CA VAL A 206 -7.05 2.53 9.40
C VAL A 206 -8.27 1.75 9.85
N ALA A 207 -8.06 0.55 10.41
CA ALA A 207 -9.11 -0.28 10.99
C ALA A 207 -8.51 -1.27 12.01
N GLU A 208 -9.36 -1.92 12.78
CA GLU A 208 -8.99 -3.10 13.57
C GLU A 208 -9.79 -4.31 13.11
N LEU A 209 -9.14 -5.47 13.04
CA LEU A 209 -9.84 -6.73 12.86
C LEU A 209 -10.60 -7.06 14.14
N PRO A 210 -11.85 -7.52 14.05
CA PRO A 210 -12.61 -7.90 15.24
C PRO A 210 -11.88 -9.00 16.01
N THR A 211 -11.90 -8.91 17.31
CA THR A 211 -11.41 -9.99 18.16
C THR A 211 -12.29 -11.20 17.91
N LYS A 212 -11.69 -12.34 17.50
CA LYS A 212 -12.43 -13.59 17.47
C LYS A 212 -13.00 -13.79 18.88
N ALA A 213 -14.31 -13.70 19.01
CA ALA A 213 -14.96 -14.07 20.29
C ALA A 213 -14.44 -15.47 20.62
N GLU A 214 -13.86 -15.64 21.79
CA GLU A 214 -13.55 -16.97 22.31
C GLU A 214 -14.87 -17.74 22.22
N GLU A 215 -14.94 -18.76 21.38
CA GLU A 215 -16.00 -19.74 21.41
C GLU A 215 -16.07 -20.21 22.87
N SER A 216 -17.12 -19.80 23.57
CA SER A 216 -17.40 -20.27 24.92
C SER A 216 -17.48 -21.79 24.88
N PRO A 217 -16.71 -22.52 25.70
CA PRO A 217 -16.73 -23.98 25.72
C PRO A 217 -17.95 -24.54 26.47
N ASP A 218 -19.10 -23.84 26.47
CA ASP A 218 -20.27 -24.13 27.30
C ASP A 218 -21.48 -24.68 26.51
N ASP A 219 -21.23 -25.45 25.46
CA ASP A 219 -22.29 -26.28 24.85
C ASP A 219 -21.87 -27.77 24.83
N GLU A 220 -21.26 -28.27 25.91
CA GLU A 220 -21.34 -29.69 26.21
C GLU A 220 -22.73 -29.98 26.80
N GLU A 221 -23.66 -30.26 25.88
CA GLU A 221 -24.95 -30.85 26.13
C GLU A 221 -24.75 -32.12 26.97
N SER A 222 -25.18 -32.06 28.23
CA SER A 222 -25.23 -33.22 29.12
C SER A 222 -26.08 -34.31 28.48
N PRO A 223 -25.60 -35.53 28.35
CA PRO A 223 -26.46 -36.64 27.94
C PRO A 223 -27.52 -36.90 29.04
N ASP A 224 -28.77 -36.72 28.66
CA ASP A 224 -29.93 -37.07 29.48
C ASP A 224 -29.80 -38.53 29.96
N ASP A 225 -29.86 -38.68 31.27
CA ASP A 225 -30.05 -39.96 31.96
C ASP A 225 -31.39 -40.59 31.53
N GLU A 226 -31.34 -41.57 30.62
CA GLU A 226 -32.44 -42.44 30.37
C GLU A 226 -32.70 -43.29 31.61
N GLU A 227 -33.67 -42.87 32.37
CA GLU A 227 -34.27 -43.63 33.47
C GLU A 227 -35.01 -44.84 32.90
N SER A 228 -34.51 -46.02 33.23
CA SER A 228 -35.14 -47.31 32.93
C SER A 228 -36.36 -47.49 33.81
N PRO A 229 -37.54 -47.87 33.31
CA PRO A 229 -38.63 -48.35 34.11
C PRO A 229 -38.52 -49.84 34.33
N ASP A 230 -38.39 -50.23 35.62
CA ASP A 230 -38.65 -51.57 36.09
C ASP A 230 -40.15 -51.92 35.90
N ASP A 231 -40.39 -53.16 35.48
CA ASP A 231 -41.31 -54.24 35.74
C ASP A 231 -41.71 -55.02 34.49
#